data_54af2ec3b21a73f4dbaee6f4e899b915
#
_entry.id   54af2ec3b21a73f4dbaee6f4e899b915
#
_cell.length_a   1.000
_cell.length_b   1.000
_cell.length_c   1.000
_cell.angle_alpha   90.00
_cell.angle_beta   90.00
_cell.angle_gamma   90.00
#
_symmetry.space_group_name_H-M   'P 1'
#
loop_
_entity.id
_entity.type
_entity.pdbx_description
1 polymer ?
#
loop_
_entity_poly.entity_id
_entity_poly.type
_entity_poly.pdbx_seq_one_letter_code
_entity_poly.pdbx_strand_id
1 'polypeptide(L)'
;MCALATTAQAMEAVERDGAEGPLPTPRLIGYQLPVAEPLVLEPSLLPGAPREYRAGIHEGIDFRAPYGMPVHAARDGVIVRIDNAYIEWSAQGRAAALAGALRLGYTPADVLDRIRGRQVWIDHGDGIVTRYAHLSQVAELTVGDRVVTGQVVGAVGASGLPEGGPHLHFEIRVGDSYLGQGLSVEDVRYLLARAFSPDLSLAVRGY
;
A
#
# COMPACT_ATOMS: atom_id res chain seq x y z
N MET A 1 -55.52 47.20 -15.60
CA MET A 1 -55.44 45.91 -14.98
C MET A 1 -54.46 45.11 -15.79
N CYS A 2 -53.21 44.91 -15.32
CA CYS A 2 -52.10 44.28 -16.05
C CYS A 2 -51.93 42.90 -15.49
N ALA A 3 -52.10 41.88 -16.31
CA ALA A 3 -51.89 40.48 -15.95
C ALA A 3 -50.42 40.14 -16.14
N LEU A 4 -49.75 39.76 -15.05
CA LEU A 4 -48.39 39.23 -15.05
C LEU A 4 -48.43 37.73 -15.42
N ALA A 5 -47.85 37.41 -16.54
CA ALA A 5 -47.60 36.03 -16.95
C ALA A 5 -46.30 35.53 -16.29
N THR A 6 -46.44 34.51 -15.47
CA THR A 6 -45.30 33.81 -14.86
C THR A 6 -44.83 32.72 -15.81
N THR A 7 -43.66 32.90 -16.42
CA THR A 7 -43.00 31.85 -17.19
C THR A 7 -42.21 30.94 -16.23
N ALA A 8 -42.73 29.76 -16.03
CA ALA A 8 -41.94 28.66 -15.42
C ALA A 8 -40.98 28.10 -16.46
N GLN A 9 -39.70 28.37 -16.30
CA GLN A 9 -38.66 27.68 -17.06
C GLN A 9 -38.50 26.27 -16.47
N ALA A 10 -38.88 25.27 -17.26
CA ALA A 10 -38.52 23.88 -17.00
C ALA A 10 -37.00 23.73 -17.17
N MET A 11 -36.33 23.40 -16.09
CA MET A 11 -34.94 22.89 -16.14
C MET A 11 -35.01 21.44 -16.68
N GLU A 12 -34.66 21.28 -17.94
CA GLU A 12 -34.34 19.97 -18.49
C GLU A 12 -33.15 19.36 -17.74
N ALA A 13 -33.39 18.29 -17.02
CA ALA A 13 -32.35 17.44 -16.49
C ALA A 13 -31.64 16.78 -17.67
N VAL A 14 -30.39 17.17 -17.91
CA VAL A 14 -29.50 16.45 -18.80
C VAL A 14 -29.19 15.11 -18.12
N GLU A 15 -29.88 14.07 -18.55
CA GLU A 15 -29.49 12.69 -18.29
C GLU A 15 -28.08 12.48 -18.87
N ARG A 16 -27.08 12.43 -18.00
CA ARG A 16 -25.76 11.94 -18.35
C ARG A 16 -25.88 10.42 -18.45
N ASP A 17 -26.17 9.96 -19.65
CA ASP A 17 -26.02 8.56 -20.05
C ASP A 17 -24.51 8.28 -20.17
N GLY A 18 -23.88 8.05 -19.04
CA GLY A 18 -22.52 7.61 -18.87
C GLY A 18 -22.56 6.28 -18.15
N ALA A 19 -22.91 5.22 -18.86
CA ALA A 19 -22.57 3.88 -18.43
C ALA A 19 -21.03 3.79 -18.39
N GLU A 20 -20.41 4.23 -17.27
CA GLU A 20 -19.07 3.82 -16.93
C GLU A 20 -19.12 2.29 -16.83
N GLY A 21 -18.60 1.62 -17.86
CA GLY A 21 -18.33 0.19 -17.77
C GLY A 21 -17.52 -0.09 -16.52
N PRO A 22 -17.58 -1.30 -15.95
CA PRO A 22 -16.81 -1.60 -14.74
C PRO A 22 -15.36 -1.22 -15.00
N LEU A 23 -14.81 -0.38 -14.10
CA LEU A 23 -13.40 0.01 -14.15
C LEU A 23 -12.57 -1.25 -14.37
N PRO A 24 -11.60 -1.24 -15.31
CA PRO A 24 -10.80 -2.42 -15.57
C PRO A 24 -10.19 -2.88 -14.24
N THR A 25 -10.46 -4.13 -13.89
CA THR A 25 -9.92 -4.72 -12.65
C THR A 25 -8.40 -4.56 -12.72
N PRO A 26 -7.78 -3.87 -11.75
CA PRO A 26 -6.34 -3.64 -11.77
C PRO A 26 -5.62 -4.98 -11.95
N ARG A 27 -4.63 -5.02 -12.84
CA ARG A 27 -3.84 -6.24 -13.03
C ARG A 27 -2.95 -6.48 -11.81
N LEU A 28 -3.48 -7.18 -10.83
CA LEU A 28 -2.77 -7.61 -9.62
C LEU A 28 -1.97 -8.89 -9.86
N ILE A 29 -1.16 -8.91 -10.93
CA ILE A 29 -0.33 -10.06 -11.34
C ILE A 29 1.00 -9.55 -11.90
N GLY A 30 2.02 -10.42 -11.89
CA GLY A 30 3.32 -10.15 -12.49
C GLY A 30 4.21 -9.25 -11.63
N TYR A 31 4.00 -9.27 -10.31
CA TYR A 31 4.93 -8.63 -9.37
C TYR A 31 6.13 -9.54 -9.13
N GLN A 32 7.32 -8.96 -9.13
CA GLN A 32 8.52 -9.61 -8.61
C GLN A 32 8.55 -9.49 -7.08
N LEU A 33 9.08 -10.49 -6.40
CA LEU A 33 9.34 -10.38 -4.97
C LEU A 33 10.29 -9.21 -4.71
N PRO A 34 9.93 -8.31 -3.76
CA PRO A 34 10.71 -7.10 -3.52
C PRO A 34 12.02 -7.35 -2.77
N VAL A 35 12.21 -8.54 -2.22
CA VAL A 35 13.43 -9.00 -1.53
C VAL A 35 13.77 -10.42 -1.95
N ALA A 36 15.02 -10.83 -1.76
CA ALA A 36 15.51 -12.19 -2.08
C ALA A 36 15.12 -13.22 -1.00
N GLU A 37 13.89 -13.08 -0.45
CA GLU A 37 13.31 -13.97 0.55
C GLU A 37 11.98 -14.52 0.05
N PRO A 38 11.58 -15.73 0.43
CA PRO A 38 10.32 -16.31 -0.01
C PRO A 38 9.12 -15.57 0.56
N LEU A 39 8.02 -15.58 -0.18
CA LEU A 39 6.72 -15.13 0.32
C LEU A 39 6.21 -16.12 1.37
N VAL A 40 6.13 -15.68 2.61
CA VAL A 40 5.60 -16.47 3.74
C VAL A 40 4.15 -16.08 3.97
N LEU A 41 3.25 -17.05 3.85
CA LEU A 41 1.80 -16.82 3.94
C LEU A 41 1.24 -17.09 5.36
N GLU A 42 2.00 -16.79 6.41
CA GLU A 42 1.52 -16.81 7.80
C GLU A 42 0.51 -15.66 8.02
N PRO A 43 -0.66 -15.92 8.65
CA PRO A 43 -1.70 -14.90 8.83
C PRO A 43 -1.21 -13.60 9.46
N SER A 44 -0.30 -13.68 10.42
CA SER A 44 0.27 -12.51 11.12
C SER A 44 1.12 -11.60 10.22
N LEU A 45 1.62 -12.10 9.09
CA LEU A 45 2.45 -11.35 8.14
C LEU A 45 1.63 -10.77 6.98
N LEU A 46 0.35 -11.09 6.89
CA LEU A 46 -0.51 -10.76 5.74
C LEU A 46 -1.35 -9.50 5.99
N PRO A 47 -1.85 -8.87 4.92
CA PRO A 47 -2.88 -7.84 5.02
C PRO A 47 -4.12 -8.35 5.78
N GLY A 48 -4.71 -7.48 6.59
CA GLY A 48 -5.87 -7.82 7.42
C GLY A 48 -5.52 -8.32 8.82
N ALA A 49 -4.26 -8.68 9.10
CA ALA A 49 -3.85 -9.11 10.43
C ALA A 49 -4.03 -7.99 11.47
N PRO A 50 -4.57 -8.29 12.67
CA PRO A 50 -4.70 -7.30 13.72
C PRO A 50 -3.32 -6.82 14.21
N ARG A 51 -3.24 -5.54 14.51
CA ARG A 51 -2.07 -4.87 15.13
C ARG A 51 -2.51 -4.29 16.47
N GLU A 52 -2.68 -5.18 17.45
CA GLU A 52 -3.22 -4.84 18.77
C GLU A 52 -2.43 -3.75 19.47
N TYR A 53 -1.11 -3.71 19.29
CA TYR A 53 -0.22 -2.72 19.90
C TYR A 53 -0.51 -1.26 19.49
N ARG A 54 -1.33 -1.05 18.45
CA ARG A 54 -1.69 0.28 17.94
C ARG A 54 -3.18 0.44 17.60
N ALA A 55 -4.04 -0.49 17.99
CA ALA A 55 -5.46 -0.52 17.62
C ALA A 55 -5.66 -0.34 16.09
N GLY A 56 -5.00 -1.17 15.31
CA GLY A 56 -5.04 -1.08 13.85
C GLY A 56 -4.97 -2.43 13.15
N ILE A 57 -4.99 -2.35 11.83
CA ILE A 57 -4.90 -3.51 10.94
C ILE A 57 -3.60 -3.41 10.14
N HIS A 58 -3.02 -4.55 9.80
CA HIS A 58 -1.90 -4.67 8.88
C HIS A 58 -2.36 -4.38 7.45
N GLU A 59 -1.77 -3.39 6.80
CA GLU A 59 -2.18 -2.98 5.45
C GLU A 59 -1.29 -3.54 4.33
N GLY A 60 -0.33 -4.37 4.70
CA GLY A 60 0.65 -4.93 3.77
C GLY A 60 1.10 -6.33 4.12
N ILE A 61 2.21 -6.72 3.53
CA ILE A 61 2.90 -8.00 3.71
C ILE A 61 4.23 -7.71 4.39
N ASP A 62 4.55 -8.45 5.45
CA ASP A 62 5.86 -8.37 6.08
C ASP A 62 6.77 -9.49 5.56
N PHE A 63 7.83 -9.10 4.84
CA PHE A 63 8.91 -10.00 4.44
C PHE A 63 9.99 -10.00 5.52
N ARG A 64 10.19 -11.12 6.20
CA ARG A 64 11.30 -11.31 7.13
C ARG A 64 12.60 -11.34 6.34
N ALA A 65 13.41 -10.31 6.48
CA ALA A 65 14.65 -10.16 5.74
C ALA A 65 15.72 -9.46 6.61
N PRO A 66 17.00 -9.83 6.46
CA PRO A 66 18.07 -9.25 7.26
C PRO A 66 18.25 -7.75 6.97
N TYR A 67 18.68 -7.01 7.99
CA TYR A 67 19.00 -5.60 7.87
C TYR A 67 20.02 -5.36 6.75
N GLY A 68 19.76 -4.37 5.90
CA GLY A 68 20.63 -4.02 4.79
C GLY A 68 20.42 -4.84 3.52
N MET A 69 19.54 -5.87 3.52
CA MET A 69 19.21 -6.59 2.28
C MET A 69 18.63 -5.63 1.24
N PRO A 70 19.07 -5.70 -0.04
CA PRO A 70 18.52 -4.87 -1.10
C PRO A 70 17.00 -5.07 -1.25
N VAL A 71 16.28 -3.94 -1.42
CA VAL A 71 14.85 -3.90 -1.73
C VAL A 71 14.69 -3.45 -3.18
N HIS A 72 13.92 -4.21 -3.94
CA HIS A 72 13.74 -4.02 -5.38
C HIS A 72 12.31 -3.56 -5.71
N ALA A 73 12.17 -2.76 -6.76
CA ALA A 73 10.88 -2.43 -7.33
C ALA A 73 10.17 -3.72 -7.79
N ALA A 74 8.99 -3.98 -7.26
CA ALA A 74 8.23 -5.18 -7.58
C ALA A 74 7.62 -5.14 -8.99
N ARG A 75 7.50 -3.95 -9.60
CA ARG A 75 6.96 -3.71 -10.93
C ARG A 75 7.49 -2.37 -11.47
N ASP A 76 7.51 -2.20 -12.80
CA ASP A 76 7.83 -0.93 -13.45
C ASP A 76 6.88 0.17 -12.98
N GLY A 77 7.40 1.40 -12.86
CA GLY A 77 6.56 2.53 -12.43
C GLY A 77 7.32 3.83 -12.31
N VAL A 78 6.69 4.78 -11.62
CA VAL A 78 7.23 6.11 -11.33
C VAL A 78 7.28 6.32 -9.84
N ILE A 79 8.38 6.84 -9.32
CA ILE A 79 8.52 7.21 -7.92
C ILE A 79 7.58 8.38 -7.60
N VAL A 80 6.68 8.20 -6.64
CA VAL A 80 5.74 9.25 -6.21
C VAL A 80 5.98 9.72 -4.78
N ARG A 81 6.78 8.98 -4.00
CA ARG A 81 7.22 9.41 -2.66
C ARG A 81 8.56 8.78 -2.30
N ILE A 82 9.41 9.58 -1.64
CA ILE A 82 10.69 9.17 -1.04
C ILE A 82 10.87 9.90 0.29
N ASP A 83 11.10 9.15 1.37
CA ASP A 83 11.31 9.70 2.71
C ASP A 83 12.80 9.63 3.12
N ASN A 84 13.68 10.24 2.35
CA ASN A 84 15.11 10.30 2.66
C ASN A 84 15.42 11.04 3.99
N ALA A 85 14.63 12.08 4.28
CA ALA A 85 14.79 12.93 5.45
C ALA A 85 14.08 12.40 6.70
N TYR A 86 13.60 11.13 6.69
CA TYR A 86 12.95 10.56 7.85
C TYR A 86 13.88 10.59 9.08
N ILE A 87 13.37 11.15 10.16
CA ILE A 87 14.04 11.19 11.47
C ILE A 87 13.30 10.26 12.43
N GLU A 88 14.04 9.30 12.99
CA GLU A 88 13.45 8.35 13.95
C GLU A 88 12.89 9.09 15.16
N TRP A 89 11.72 8.71 15.60
CA TRP A 89 11.14 9.25 16.82
C TRP A 89 11.76 8.59 18.06
N SER A 90 11.76 9.33 19.17
CA SER A 90 12.25 8.75 20.42
C SER A 90 11.38 7.57 20.85
N ALA A 91 11.95 6.61 21.55
CA ALA A 91 11.20 5.47 22.10
C ALA A 91 10.01 5.93 22.97
N GLN A 92 10.21 6.99 23.77
CA GLN A 92 9.14 7.57 24.57
C GLN A 92 8.04 8.21 23.72
N GLY A 93 8.40 8.96 22.66
CA GLY A 93 7.42 9.58 21.74
C GLY A 93 6.61 8.54 21.00
N ARG A 94 7.26 7.46 20.53
CA ARG A 94 6.60 6.32 19.88
C ARG A 94 5.65 5.62 20.84
N ALA A 95 6.10 5.28 22.05
CA ALA A 95 5.25 4.64 23.06
C ALA A 95 4.02 5.50 23.40
N ALA A 96 4.18 6.82 23.52
CA ALA A 96 3.09 7.75 23.78
C ALA A 96 2.07 7.78 22.62
N ALA A 97 2.54 7.78 21.37
CA ALA A 97 1.68 7.76 20.19
C ALA A 97 0.89 6.46 20.06
N LEU A 98 1.54 5.30 20.29
CA LEU A 98 0.88 3.99 20.29
C LEU A 98 -0.16 3.88 21.41
N ALA A 99 0.17 4.31 22.62
CA ALA A 99 -0.80 4.38 23.72
C ALA A 99 -1.95 5.33 23.42
N GLY A 100 -1.69 6.42 22.66
CA GLY A 100 -2.72 7.32 22.16
C GLY A 100 -3.68 6.62 21.20
N ALA A 101 -3.15 5.87 20.24
CA ALA A 101 -3.93 5.07 19.28
C ALA A 101 -4.81 4.05 20.01
N LEU A 102 -4.27 3.35 21.00
CA LEU A 102 -5.05 2.40 21.82
C LEU A 102 -6.22 3.07 22.54
N ARG A 103 -6.02 4.28 23.10
CA ARG A 103 -7.13 5.03 23.75
C ARG A 103 -8.18 5.49 22.75
N LEU A 104 -7.80 5.80 21.53
CA LEU A 104 -8.73 6.21 20.47
C LEU A 104 -9.47 5.02 19.86
N GLY A 105 -8.98 3.81 19.99
CA GLY A 105 -9.51 2.61 19.34
C GLY A 105 -9.16 2.53 17.84
N TYR A 106 -8.29 3.40 17.33
CA TYR A 106 -7.77 3.36 15.96
C TYR A 106 -6.41 4.05 15.91
N THR A 107 -5.60 3.72 14.87
CA THR A 107 -4.33 4.40 14.61
C THR A 107 -4.56 5.63 13.72
N PRO A 108 -4.27 6.86 14.19
CA PRO A 108 -4.28 8.05 13.34
C PRO A 108 -3.34 7.91 12.14
N ALA A 109 -3.70 8.53 11.00
CA ALA A 109 -2.97 8.39 9.75
C ALA A 109 -1.51 8.89 9.84
N ASP A 110 -1.27 9.98 10.56
CA ASP A 110 0.05 10.53 10.81
C ASP A 110 0.93 9.60 11.69
N VAL A 111 0.32 8.96 12.69
CA VAL A 111 0.99 7.95 13.52
C VAL A 111 1.33 6.72 12.68
N LEU A 112 0.41 6.26 11.84
CA LEU A 112 0.62 5.13 10.94
C LEU A 112 1.73 5.43 9.92
N ASP A 113 1.75 6.63 9.36
CA ASP A 113 2.80 7.06 8.43
C ASP A 113 4.17 7.08 9.12
N ARG A 114 4.24 7.58 10.35
CA ARG A 114 5.46 7.55 11.16
C ARG A 114 5.93 6.15 11.53
N ILE A 115 5.02 5.23 11.81
CA ILE A 115 5.31 3.81 12.05
C ILE A 115 5.97 3.19 10.81
N ARG A 116 5.50 3.51 9.60
CA ARG A 116 6.12 3.04 8.35
C ARG A 116 7.58 3.48 8.19
N GLY A 117 7.97 4.56 8.84
CA GLY A 117 9.36 5.03 8.85
C GLY A 117 9.81 5.56 7.49
N ARG A 118 11.04 5.21 7.08
CA ARG A 118 11.58 5.57 5.76
C ARG A 118 10.92 4.72 4.69
N GLN A 119 10.38 5.39 3.67
CA GLN A 119 9.54 4.76 2.66
C GLN A 119 9.93 5.18 1.25
N VAL A 120 9.61 4.29 0.29
CA VAL A 120 9.51 4.59 -1.15
C VAL A 120 8.13 4.16 -1.63
N TRP A 121 7.49 4.99 -2.45
CA TRP A 121 6.22 4.65 -3.11
C TRP A 121 6.38 4.72 -4.62
N ILE A 122 5.88 3.72 -5.32
CA ILE A 122 5.95 3.60 -6.78
C ILE A 122 4.53 3.51 -7.34
N ASP A 123 4.18 4.44 -8.22
CA ASP A 123 2.94 4.40 -9.00
C ASP A 123 3.16 3.56 -10.26
N HIS A 124 2.34 2.54 -10.44
CA HIS A 124 2.38 1.62 -11.59
C HIS A 124 1.37 1.95 -12.67
N GLY A 125 0.60 3.04 -12.49
CA GLY A 125 -0.60 3.33 -13.28
C GLY A 125 -1.80 2.50 -12.82
N ASP A 126 -2.94 2.68 -13.47
CA ASP A 126 -4.21 1.97 -13.20
C ASP A 126 -4.69 2.04 -11.73
N GLY A 127 -4.29 3.11 -11.00
CA GLY A 127 -4.62 3.30 -9.59
C GLY A 127 -3.88 2.36 -8.63
N ILE A 128 -2.76 1.77 -9.06
CA ILE A 128 -1.95 0.86 -8.25
C ILE A 128 -0.67 1.56 -7.81
N VAL A 129 -0.44 1.58 -6.50
CA VAL A 129 0.80 2.08 -5.89
C VAL A 129 1.39 0.99 -4.98
N THR A 130 2.68 0.67 -5.14
CA THR A 130 3.40 -0.12 -4.15
C THR A 130 4.15 0.78 -3.18
N ARG A 131 4.17 0.37 -1.89
CA ARG A 131 4.89 1.06 -0.82
C ARG A 131 5.88 0.10 -0.17
N TYR A 132 7.07 0.60 0.04
CA TYR A 132 8.20 -0.12 0.65
C TYR A 132 8.56 0.64 1.91
N ALA A 133 8.38 0.05 3.08
CA ALA A 133 8.51 0.73 4.37
C ALA A 133 9.55 0.06 5.29
N HIS A 134 9.82 0.69 6.42
CA HIS A 134 10.85 0.34 7.40
C HIS A 134 12.27 0.31 6.84
N LEU A 135 12.53 1.04 5.74
CA LEU A 135 13.84 1.02 5.09
C LEU A 135 14.97 1.57 5.98
N SER A 136 16.15 0.99 5.87
CA SER A 136 17.38 1.53 6.48
C SER A 136 17.93 2.70 5.68
N GLN A 137 17.80 2.61 4.34
CA GLN A 137 18.19 3.65 3.40
C GLN A 137 17.34 3.56 2.13
N VAL A 138 17.26 4.65 1.38
CA VAL A 138 16.67 4.71 0.05
C VAL A 138 17.80 4.84 -0.97
N ALA A 139 17.63 4.25 -2.16
CA ALA A 139 18.56 4.41 -3.27
C ALA A 139 18.63 5.87 -3.74
N GLU A 140 19.63 6.21 -4.55
CA GLU A 140 19.78 7.54 -5.15
C GLU A 140 18.71 7.77 -6.23
N LEU A 141 17.49 8.04 -5.78
CA LEU A 141 16.30 8.26 -6.59
C LEU A 141 15.61 9.55 -6.15
N THR A 142 14.83 10.13 -7.05
CA THR A 142 14.00 11.30 -6.80
C THR A 142 12.54 11.04 -7.21
N VAL A 143 11.61 11.83 -6.67
CA VAL A 143 10.21 11.80 -7.11
C VAL A 143 10.14 12.19 -8.58
N GLY A 144 9.44 11.39 -9.36
CA GLY A 144 9.33 11.51 -10.82
C GLY A 144 10.24 10.55 -11.60
N ASP A 145 11.24 9.92 -10.96
CA ASP A 145 12.09 8.94 -11.62
C ASP A 145 11.29 7.71 -12.05
N ARG A 146 11.60 7.20 -13.24
CA ARG A 146 11.11 5.89 -13.70
C ARG A 146 12.00 4.79 -13.15
N VAL A 147 11.37 3.75 -12.66
CA VAL A 147 12.04 2.52 -12.21
C VAL A 147 11.52 1.33 -13.00
N VAL A 148 12.39 0.35 -13.19
CA VAL A 148 12.02 -0.94 -13.79
C VAL A 148 11.95 -2.03 -12.73
N THR A 149 11.17 -3.05 -13.01
CA THR A 149 11.05 -4.25 -12.16
C THR A 149 12.44 -4.80 -11.82
N GLY A 150 12.69 -5.07 -10.55
CA GLY A 150 13.99 -5.56 -10.08
C GLY A 150 15.04 -4.46 -9.82
N GLN A 151 14.78 -3.21 -10.14
CA GLN A 151 15.69 -2.10 -9.79
C GLN A 151 15.74 -1.91 -8.27
N VAL A 152 16.93 -1.73 -7.70
CA VAL A 152 17.10 -1.44 -6.27
C VAL A 152 16.51 -0.07 -5.95
N VAL A 153 15.62 -0.03 -4.95
CA VAL A 153 14.96 1.21 -4.48
C VAL A 153 15.30 1.56 -3.04
N GLY A 154 15.95 0.63 -2.31
CA GLY A 154 16.36 0.85 -0.93
C GLY A 154 16.96 -0.40 -0.32
N ALA A 155 17.06 -0.42 1.00
CA ALA A 155 17.51 -1.58 1.76
C ALA A 155 16.63 -1.79 3.01
N VAL A 156 16.45 -3.06 3.39
CA VAL A 156 15.69 -3.47 4.57
C VAL A 156 16.23 -2.82 5.83
N GLY A 157 15.36 -2.37 6.68
CA GLY A 157 15.67 -1.76 7.96
C GLY A 157 14.63 -2.09 9.02
N ALA A 158 14.49 -1.18 9.98
CA ALA A 158 13.49 -1.23 11.05
C ALA A 158 13.04 0.19 11.44
N SER A 159 13.17 1.16 10.52
CA SER A 159 12.80 2.56 10.81
C SER A 159 11.31 2.68 11.12
N GLY A 160 10.97 3.56 12.04
CA GLY A 160 9.60 3.80 12.50
C GLY A 160 9.10 2.82 13.55
N LEU A 161 9.54 1.56 13.53
CA LEU A 161 9.14 0.52 14.49
C LEU A 161 10.31 -0.43 14.81
N PRO A 162 11.41 0.05 15.41
CA PRO A 162 12.59 -0.78 15.65
C PRO A 162 12.34 -2.00 16.52
N GLU A 163 11.32 -1.99 17.38
CA GLU A 163 10.94 -3.13 18.22
C GLU A 163 10.43 -4.33 17.39
N GLY A 164 9.97 -4.08 16.15
CA GLY A 164 9.55 -5.13 15.21
C GLY A 164 10.72 -5.92 14.63
N GLY A 165 11.96 -5.42 14.81
CA GLY A 165 13.14 -5.97 14.17
C GLY A 165 13.20 -5.71 12.67
N PRO A 166 14.31 -6.09 12.00
CA PRO A 166 14.45 -5.89 10.56
C PRO A 166 13.43 -6.70 9.76
N HIS A 167 12.72 -6.04 8.87
CA HIS A 167 11.83 -6.63 7.88
C HIS A 167 11.46 -5.58 6.82
N LEU A 168 10.96 -6.03 5.67
CA LEU A 168 10.32 -5.15 4.72
C LEU A 168 8.81 -5.24 4.91
N HIS A 169 8.18 -4.11 5.26
CA HIS A 169 6.73 -3.96 5.13
C HIS A 169 6.40 -3.48 3.71
N PHE A 170 5.67 -4.29 2.96
CA PHE A 170 5.32 -4.04 1.56
C PHE A 170 3.81 -3.96 1.38
N GLU A 171 3.32 -2.85 0.79
CA GLU A 171 1.91 -2.68 0.49
C GLU A 171 1.67 -2.65 -1.02
N ILE A 172 0.59 -3.26 -1.48
CA ILE A 172 -0.01 -3.03 -2.79
C ILE A 172 -1.29 -2.25 -2.55
N ARG A 173 -1.29 -0.97 -2.91
CA ARG A 173 -2.47 -0.10 -2.80
C ARG A 173 -3.26 -0.17 -4.10
N VAL A 174 -4.58 -0.22 -3.98
CA VAL A 174 -5.53 -0.19 -5.08
C VAL A 174 -6.50 0.94 -4.81
N GLY A 175 -6.26 2.09 -5.43
CA GLY A 175 -6.93 3.34 -5.05
C GLY A 175 -6.66 3.66 -3.56
N ASP A 176 -7.72 3.93 -2.82
CA ASP A 176 -7.65 4.27 -1.38
C ASP A 176 -7.50 3.02 -0.47
N SER A 177 -7.65 1.81 -1.04
CA SER A 177 -7.62 0.56 -0.31
C SER A 177 -6.25 -0.14 -0.39
N TYR A 178 -6.05 -1.18 0.40
CA TYR A 178 -4.91 -2.09 0.28
C TYR A 178 -5.37 -3.46 -0.23
N LEU A 179 -4.47 -4.19 -0.87
CA LEU A 179 -4.73 -5.53 -1.40
C LEU A 179 -5.28 -6.43 -0.30
N GLY A 180 -6.46 -7.00 -0.53
CA GLY A 180 -7.09 -7.93 0.41
C GLY A 180 -7.88 -7.27 1.54
N GLN A 181 -8.10 -5.95 1.52
CA GLN A 181 -8.91 -5.27 2.53
C GLN A 181 -10.32 -5.87 2.61
N GLY A 182 -10.70 -6.34 3.81
CA GLY A 182 -12.02 -6.92 4.06
C GLY A 182 -12.19 -8.37 3.59
N LEU A 183 -11.15 -8.98 3.02
CA LEU A 183 -11.17 -10.37 2.58
C LEU A 183 -10.76 -11.34 3.70
N SER A 184 -11.11 -12.60 3.54
CA SER A 184 -10.64 -13.68 4.38
C SER A 184 -9.12 -13.90 4.19
N VAL A 185 -8.46 -14.48 5.20
CA VAL A 185 -7.03 -14.84 5.11
C VAL A 185 -6.77 -15.76 3.90
N GLU A 186 -7.71 -16.62 3.57
CA GLU A 186 -7.59 -17.58 2.48
C GLU A 186 -7.64 -16.90 1.12
N ASP A 187 -8.57 -15.94 0.94
CA ASP A 187 -8.65 -15.12 -0.26
C ASP A 187 -7.40 -14.23 -0.43
N VAL A 188 -6.89 -13.67 0.67
CA VAL A 188 -5.64 -12.89 0.67
C VAL A 188 -4.47 -13.76 0.21
N ARG A 189 -4.34 -14.98 0.73
CA ARG A 189 -3.30 -15.95 0.31
C ARG A 189 -3.39 -16.24 -1.19
N TYR A 190 -4.59 -16.48 -1.69
CA TYR A 190 -4.83 -16.73 -3.10
C TYR A 190 -4.44 -15.52 -3.97
N LEU A 191 -4.85 -14.31 -3.59
CA LEU A 191 -4.50 -13.09 -4.31
C LEU A 191 -2.99 -12.85 -4.34
N LEU A 192 -2.30 -13.05 -3.23
CA LEU A 192 -0.85 -12.88 -3.13
C LEU A 192 -0.08 -13.92 -3.95
N ALA A 193 -0.49 -15.18 -3.88
CA ALA A 193 0.09 -16.23 -4.72
C ALA A 193 -0.03 -15.90 -6.20
N ARG A 194 -1.15 -15.34 -6.62
CA ARG A 194 -1.35 -14.88 -8.01
C ARG A 194 -0.53 -13.64 -8.34
N ALA A 195 -0.47 -12.67 -7.43
CA ALA A 195 0.24 -11.41 -7.65
C ALA A 195 1.72 -11.66 -7.94
N PHE A 196 2.34 -12.55 -7.18
CA PHE A 196 3.76 -12.89 -7.30
C PHE A 196 4.05 -14.14 -8.15
N SER A 197 3.05 -14.70 -8.82
CA SER A 197 3.27 -15.85 -9.71
C SER A 197 3.91 -15.40 -11.02
N PRO A 198 5.01 -16.03 -11.46
CA PRO A 198 5.57 -15.79 -12.78
C PRO A 198 4.71 -16.41 -13.91
N ASP A 199 3.81 -17.33 -13.58
CA ASP A 199 3.00 -18.06 -14.54
C ASP A 199 1.63 -17.42 -14.75
N LEU A 200 1.53 -16.64 -15.82
CA LEU A 200 0.26 -16.03 -16.25
C LEU A 200 -0.81 -17.07 -16.63
N SER A 201 -0.43 -18.34 -16.86
CA SER A 201 -1.37 -19.39 -17.23
C SER A 201 -2.29 -19.81 -16.07
N LEU A 202 -1.86 -19.63 -14.83
CA LEU A 202 -2.69 -19.84 -13.65
C LEU A 202 -3.77 -18.74 -13.49
N ALA A 203 -3.59 -17.60 -14.15
CA ALA A 203 -4.56 -16.50 -14.12
C ALA A 203 -5.79 -16.74 -14.99
N VAL A 204 -5.75 -17.72 -15.90
CA VAL A 204 -6.79 -17.96 -16.92
C VAL A 204 -7.67 -19.18 -16.60
N ARG A 205 -7.29 -20.01 -15.66
CA ARG A 205 -8.18 -21.11 -15.22
C ARG A 205 -9.23 -20.54 -14.27
N GLY A 206 -10.32 -20.04 -14.93
CA GLY A 206 -11.54 -19.61 -14.25
C GLY A 206 -12.19 -20.75 -13.47
N TYR A 207 -12.84 -20.35 -12.40
CA TYR A 207 -13.94 -21.07 -11.78
C TYR A 207 -15.24 -20.72 -12.51
#